data_9b5bcf8f12158cd4520a67bd0b1e5368
#
_entry.id   9b5bcf8f12158cd4520a67bd0b1e5368
#
_cell.length_a   1.000
_cell.length_b   1.000
_cell.length_c   1.000
_cell.angle_alpha   90.00
_cell.angle_beta   90.00
_cell.angle_gamma   90.00
#
_symmetry.space_group_name_H-M   'P 1'
#
loop_
_entity.id
_entity.type
_entity.pdbx_description
1 polymer ?
#
loop_
_entity_poly.entity_id
_entity_poly.type
_entity_poly.pdbx_seq_one_letter_code
_entity_poly.pdbx_strand_id
1 'polypeptide(L)'
;MAARAFRFSVGIHSAKSRGALQDKARRLEDLGFDALHLPDHLGAPAPFPVLTAIASATSTVRLGTYVLNAGFYKPALLARDATEVDQLSDGRLDLGLGAGYVREEFEAAELPYPSARQRVDYLEHVTIYLKKHLPGVPILIAGNGNRLLTVAAQHADIIGLTGANSGAVADPLAERIEFVKSAAGDRFADLELNLAITAVPSDNSGKPDLTLTRRFVPDLSDEELLALPAVLSGSSRDIADTLRGYRESYGLTSFTVQENHVETFAKVIAEFR
;
A
#
# COMPACT_ATOMS: atom_id res chain seq x y z
N MET A 1 -9.20 17.19 16.57
CA MET A 1 -9.49 15.74 16.39
C MET A 1 -8.38 14.95 17.08
N ALA A 2 -8.67 13.77 17.67
CA ALA A 2 -7.60 12.90 18.17
C ALA A 2 -6.76 12.44 16.96
N ALA A 3 -5.43 12.41 17.12
CA ALA A 3 -4.53 11.94 16.09
C ALA A 3 -4.86 10.47 15.78
N ARG A 4 -4.95 10.08 14.49
CA ARG A 4 -5.13 8.68 14.10
C ARG A 4 -4.00 7.82 14.66
N ALA A 5 -4.33 6.60 15.07
CA ALA A 5 -3.33 5.62 15.48
C ALA A 5 -2.41 5.27 14.29
N PHE A 6 -1.18 4.90 14.58
CA PHE A 6 -0.29 4.34 13.57
C PHE A 6 -0.79 2.99 13.09
N ARG A 7 -0.59 2.72 11.82
CA ARG A 7 -0.99 1.51 11.12
C ARG A 7 0.17 0.96 10.29
N PHE A 8 0.54 -0.27 10.55
CA PHE A 8 1.70 -0.91 9.94
C PHE A 8 1.26 -2.12 9.11
N SER A 9 1.55 -2.07 7.83
CA SER A 9 1.16 -3.11 6.88
C SER A 9 2.38 -3.76 6.25
N VAL A 10 2.24 -5.02 5.82
CA VAL A 10 3.31 -5.73 5.12
C VAL A 10 2.81 -6.39 3.84
N GLY A 11 3.58 -6.24 2.76
CA GLY A 11 3.34 -6.91 1.49
C GLY A 11 3.78 -8.36 1.53
N ILE A 12 2.91 -9.30 1.16
CA ILE A 12 3.20 -10.73 1.04
C ILE A 12 3.41 -11.06 -0.43
N HIS A 13 4.58 -11.58 -0.78
CA HIS A 13 4.96 -11.87 -2.16
C HIS A 13 5.07 -13.38 -2.47
N SER A 14 4.89 -14.25 -1.47
CA SER A 14 5.03 -15.68 -1.66
C SER A 14 4.04 -16.52 -0.84
N ALA A 15 3.45 -17.52 -1.50
CA ALA A 15 2.56 -18.51 -0.91
C ALA A 15 2.99 -19.93 -1.35
N LYS A 16 3.99 -20.50 -0.68
CA LYS A 16 4.59 -21.81 -1.07
C LYS A 16 3.66 -22.98 -0.82
N SER A 17 2.90 -22.97 0.26
CA SER A 17 1.89 -23.96 0.63
C SER A 17 0.88 -23.35 1.57
N ARG A 18 -0.28 -24.03 1.75
CA ARG A 18 -1.30 -23.60 2.71
C ARG A 18 -0.74 -23.43 4.12
N GLY A 19 -0.05 -24.44 4.64
CA GLY A 19 0.52 -24.38 6.00
C GLY A 19 1.51 -23.25 6.16
N ALA A 20 2.48 -23.14 5.26
CA ALA A 20 3.49 -22.08 5.32
C ALA A 20 2.88 -20.68 5.21
N LEU A 21 1.84 -20.49 4.39
CA LEU A 21 1.12 -19.22 4.29
C LEU A 21 0.38 -18.87 5.59
N GLN A 22 -0.34 -19.83 6.14
CA GLN A 22 -1.11 -19.65 7.39
C GLN A 22 -0.20 -19.38 8.59
N ASP A 23 0.92 -20.11 8.69
CA ASP A 23 1.92 -19.90 9.76
C ASP A 23 2.56 -18.52 9.64
N LYS A 24 2.91 -18.08 8.40
CA LYS A 24 3.39 -16.74 8.12
C LYS A 24 2.36 -15.68 8.54
N ALA A 25 1.10 -15.85 8.19
CA ALA A 25 0.05 -14.88 8.49
C ALA A 25 -0.16 -14.72 10.00
N ARG A 26 -0.23 -15.84 10.76
CA ARG A 26 -0.31 -15.80 12.22
C ARG A 26 0.89 -15.10 12.84
N ARG A 27 2.10 -15.44 12.37
CA ARG A 27 3.32 -14.80 12.85
C ARG A 27 3.31 -13.29 12.64
N LEU A 28 2.84 -12.81 11.48
CA LEU A 28 2.76 -11.39 11.18
C LEU A 28 1.72 -10.68 12.06
N GLU A 29 0.59 -11.34 12.33
CA GLU A 29 -0.41 -10.87 13.28
C GLU A 29 0.18 -10.78 14.70
N ASP A 30 0.89 -11.81 15.16
CA ASP A 30 1.55 -11.87 16.48
C ASP A 30 2.67 -10.81 16.62
N LEU A 31 3.34 -10.47 15.53
CA LEU A 31 4.34 -9.39 15.49
C LEU A 31 3.72 -7.98 15.52
N GLY A 32 2.40 -7.88 15.48
CA GLY A 32 1.66 -6.63 15.62
C GLY A 32 1.49 -5.85 14.32
N PHE A 33 1.61 -6.48 13.15
CA PHE A 33 1.18 -5.85 11.91
C PHE A 33 -0.33 -5.69 11.88
N ASP A 34 -0.79 -4.52 11.42
CA ASP A 34 -2.21 -4.16 11.38
C ASP A 34 -2.89 -4.63 10.09
N ALA A 35 -2.13 -4.82 9.00
CA ALA A 35 -2.67 -5.34 7.74
C ALA A 35 -1.64 -6.15 6.94
N LEU A 36 -2.14 -7.16 6.21
CA LEU A 36 -1.40 -8.00 5.28
C LEU A 36 -1.88 -7.71 3.86
N HIS A 37 -0.97 -7.29 3.00
CA HIS A 37 -1.27 -6.85 1.65
C HIS A 37 -0.73 -7.80 0.59
N LEU A 38 -1.49 -8.02 -0.47
CA LEU A 38 -1.08 -8.79 -1.64
C LEU A 38 -0.98 -7.89 -2.88
N PRO A 39 0.11 -7.97 -3.66
CA PRO A 39 0.17 -7.35 -4.97
C PRO A 39 -0.66 -8.17 -5.98
N ASP A 40 -1.02 -7.54 -7.09
CA ASP A 40 -1.71 -8.18 -8.21
C ASP A 40 -0.83 -8.11 -9.46
N HIS A 41 0.16 -8.99 -9.48
CA HIS A 41 1.05 -9.17 -10.62
C HIS A 41 0.98 -10.61 -11.14
N LEU A 42 1.04 -10.81 -12.45
CA LEU A 42 1.16 -12.15 -13.02
C LEU A 42 2.50 -12.75 -12.56
N GLY A 43 2.42 -13.98 -12.02
CA GLY A 43 3.56 -14.65 -11.39
C GLY A 43 3.65 -14.45 -9.88
N ALA A 44 2.91 -13.51 -9.30
CA ALA A 44 2.66 -13.43 -7.86
C ALA A 44 1.46 -14.32 -7.45
N PRO A 45 1.26 -14.57 -6.15
CA PRO A 45 0.07 -15.27 -5.65
C PRO A 45 -1.21 -14.51 -6.00
N ALA A 46 -2.24 -15.24 -6.48
CA ALA A 46 -3.54 -14.64 -6.81
C ALA A 46 -4.20 -14.03 -5.55
N PRO A 47 -4.61 -12.74 -5.56
CA PRO A 47 -4.99 -12.04 -4.34
C PRO A 47 -6.15 -12.70 -3.57
N PHE A 48 -7.31 -12.86 -4.17
CA PHE A 48 -8.50 -13.32 -3.46
C PHE A 48 -8.39 -14.74 -2.85
N PRO A 49 -7.87 -15.77 -3.55
CA PRO A 49 -7.65 -17.08 -2.97
C PRO A 49 -6.69 -17.04 -1.75
N VAL A 50 -5.64 -16.22 -1.85
CA VAL A 50 -4.64 -16.10 -0.77
C VAL A 50 -5.20 -15.31 0.42
N LEU A 51 -5.93 -14.21 0.19
CA LEU A 51 -6.61 -13.46 1.24
C LEU A 51 -7.60 -14.33 2.01
N THR A 52 -8.38 -15.17 1.30
CA THR A 52 -9.31 -16.12 1.94
C THR A 52 -8.56 -17.14 2.82
N ALA A 53 -7.42 -17.65 2.35
CA ALA A 53 -6.62 -18.58 3.14
C ALA A 53 -5.99 -17.92 4.37
N ILE A 54 -5.61 -16.66 4.30
CA ILE A 54 -5.13 -15.86 5.44
C ILE A 54 -6.27 -15.56 6.40
N ALA A 55 -7.45 -15.16 5.90
CA ALA A 55 -8.64 -14.89 6.70
C ALA A 55 -8.97 -16.04 7.65
N SER A 56 -8.92 -17.28 7.15
CA SER A 56 -9.20 -18.49 7.93
C SER A 56 -8.14 -18.82 8.99
N ALA A 57 -6.99 -18.15 8.98
CA ALA A 57 -5.87 -18.43 9.87
C ALA A 57 -5.58 -17.31 10.89
N THR A 58 -6.22 -16.16 10.73
CA THR A 58 -6.00 -14.92 11.51
C THR A 58 -7.31 -14.39 12.06
N SER A 59 -7.26 -13.55 13.08
CA SER A 59 -8.46 -13.06 13.77
C SER A 59 -8.62 -11.55 13.82
N THR A 60 -7.52 -10.79 13.79
CA THR A 60 -7.51 -9.34 14.03
C THR A 60 -6.87 -8.55 12.90
N VAL A 61 -5.82 -9.11 12.28
CA VAL A 61 -5.09 -8.43 11.20
C VAL A 61 -6.01 -8.21 10.00
N ARG A 62 -5.99 -6.99 9.46
CA ARG A 62 -6.74 -6.66 8.24
C ARG A 62 -6.07 -7.28 7.02
N LEU A 63 -6.86 -7.52 6.01
CA LEU A 63 -6.46 -8.19 4.77
C LEU A 63 -6.64 -7.20 3.62
N GLY A 64 -5.67 -7.09 2.76
CA GLY A 64 -5.83 -6.13 1.68
C GLY A 64 -5.05 -6.45 0.41
N THR A 65 -5.24 -5.62 -0.56
CA THR A 65 -4.45 -5.62 -1.79
C THR A 65 -3.63 -4.34 -1.88
N TYR A 66 -2.38 -4.46 -2.38
CA TYR A 66 -1.53 -3.28 -2.55
C TYR A 66 -0.71 -3.41 -3.83
N VAL A 67 -1.32 -3.18 -5.00
CA VAL A 67 -2.75 -2.92 -5.23
C VAL A 67 -3.26 -3.83 -6.37
N LEU A 68 -4.57 -4.03 -6.49
CA LEU A 68 -5.14 -4.68 -7.67
C LEU A 68 -4.95 -3.81 -8.91
N ASN A 69 -4.65 -4.44 -10.03
CA ASN A 69 -4.74 -3.80 -11.33
C ASN A 69 -6.21 -3.71 -11.77
N ALA A 70 -6.82 -2.52 -11.66
CA ALA A 70 -8.23 -2.32 -12.00
C ALA A 70 -8.58 -2.81 -13.43
N GLY A 71 -7.61 -2.76 -14.36
CA GLY A 71 -7.79 -3.24 -15.73
C GLY A 71 -8.03 -4.74 -15.89
N PHE A 72 -7.71 -5.54 -14.86
CA PHE A 72 -7.95 -7.00 -14.87
C PHE A 72 -9.38 -7.37 -14.46
N TYR A 73 -10.17 -6.44 -13.94
CA TYR A 73 -11.46 -6.74 -13.31
C TYR A 73 -12.62 -6.01 -13.96
N LYS A 74 -13.79 -6.64 -13.93
CA LYS A 74 -15.07 -6.00 -14.19
C LYS A 74 -15.69 -5.59 -12.85
N PRO A 75 -16.27 -4.36 -12.71
CA PRO A 75 -16.69 -3.82 -11.42
C PRO A 75 -17.61 -4.74 -10.62
N ALA A 76 -18.64 -5.32 -11.27
CA ALA A 76 -19.60 -6.21 -10.60
C ALA A 76 -18.98 -7.54 -10.14
N LEU A 77 -18.04 -8.10 -10.91
CA LEU A 77 -17.35 -9.32 -10.55
C LEU A 77 -16.39 -9.06 -9.39
N LEU A 78 -15.65 -7.96 -9.46
CA LEU A 78 -14.77 -7.53 -8.37
C LEU A 78 -15.55 -7.27 -7.07
N ALA A 79 -16.70 -6.59 -7.16
CA ALA A 79 -17.55 -6.36 -5.99
C ALA A 79 -18.01 -7.67 -5.36
N ARG A 80 -18.44 -8.66 -6.17
CA ARG A 80 -18.80 -10.00 -5.68
C ARG A 80 -17.66 -10.65 -4.92
N ASP A 81 -16.48 -10.74 -5.56
CA ASP A 81 -15.33 -11.45 -5.00
C ASP A 81 -14.79 -10.74 -3.74
N ALA A 82 -14.82 -9.40 -3.71
CA ALA A 82 -14.46 -8.62 -2.53
C ALA A 82 -15.48 -8.78 -1.38
N THR A 83 -16.79 -8.86 -1.69
CA THR A 83 -17.82 -9.14 -0.68
C THR A 83 -17.57 -10.46 0.02
N GLU A 84 -17.25 -11.52 -0.73
CA GLU A 84 -16.99 -12.83 -0.14
C GLU A 84 -15.76 -12.81 0.78
N VAL A 85 -14.67 -12.16 0.38
CA VAL A 85 -13.48 -12.04 1.23
C VAL A 85 -13.77 -11.21 2.48
N ASP A 86 -14.52 -10.12 2.35
CA ASP A 86 -14.91 -9.29 3.50
C ASP A 86 -15.75 -10.08 4.51
N GLN A 87 -16.75 -10.81 4.04
CA GLN A 87 -17.60 -11.67 4.88
C GLN A 87 -16.81 -12.80 5.54
N LEU A 88 -15.95 -13.51 4.76
CA LEU A 88 -15.13 -14.61 5.26
C LEU A 88 -14.02 -14.17 6.22
N SER A 89 -13.74 -12.87 6.25
CA SER A 89 -12.77 -12.26 7.17
C SER A 89 -13.41 -11.45 8.30
N ASP A 90 -14.74 -11.52 8.48
CA ASP A 90 -15.47 -10.77 9.50
C ASP A 90 -15.25 -9.24 9.38
N GLY A 91 -15.31 -8.70 8.15
CA GLY A 91 -15.20 -7.26 7.87
C GLY A 91 -13.78 -6.70 7.91
N ARG A 92 -12.75 -7.53 7.70
CA ARG A 92 -11.34 -7.13 7.77
C ARG A 92 -10.72 -6.77 6.41
N LEU A 93 -11.49 -6.67 5.33
CA LEU A 93 -10.94 -6.34 4.01
C LEU A 93 -10.63 -4.84 3.87
N ASP A 94 -9.45 -4.52 3.30
CA ASP A 94 -9.07 -3.22 2.74
C ASP A 94 -8.77 -3.41 1.24
N LEU A 95 -9.57 -2.83 0.36
CA LEU A 95 -9.43 -3.07 -1.07
C LEU A 95 -8.56 -2.01 -1.74
N GLY A 96 -7.31 -2.35 -2.02
CA GLY A 96 -6.38 -1.46 -2.72
C GLY A 96 -6.46 -1.61 -4.24
N LEU A 97 -6.53 -0.48 -4.94
CA LEU A 97 -6.67 -0.38 -6.39
C LEU A 97 -5.58 0.50 -7.01
N GLY A 98 -5.15 0.15 -8.20
CA GLY A 98 -4.27 0.94 -9.05
C GLY A 98 -4.70 0.88 -10.51
N ALA A 99 -4.19 1.80 -11.32
CA ALA A 99 -4.55 1.89 -12.74
C ALA A 99 -3.91 0.79 -13.63
N GLY A 100 -2.94 0.03 -13.09
CA GLY A 100 -2.12 -0.89 -13.87
C GLY A 100 -1.11 -0.15 -14.77
N TYR A 101 0.13 -0.63 -14.81
CA TYR A 101 1.19 0.04 -15.59
C TYR A 101 2.09 -0.94 -16.36
N VAL A 102 2.05 -2.22 -16.07
CA VAL A 102 2.87 -3.24 -16.70
C VAL A 102 2.17 -3.74 -17.96
N ARG A 103 2.63 -3.28 -19.14
CA ARG A 103 2.04 -3.63 -20.44
C ARG A 103 2.07 -5.13 -20.69
N GLU A 104 3.18 -5.77 -20.38
CA GLU A 104 3.42 -7.20 -20.60
C GLU A 104 2.40 -8.09 -19.87
N GLU A 105 1.91 -7.64 -18.72
CA GLU A 105 0.88 -8.37 -17.97
C GLU A 105 -0.50 -8.28 -18.62
N PHE A 106 -0.83 -7.11 -19.21
CA PHE A 106 -2.07 -6.97 -20.00
C PHE A 106 -2.03 -7.88 -21.25
N GLU A 107 -0.88 -7.89 -21.94
CA GLU A 107 -0.69 -8.72 -23.13
C GLU A 107 -0.76 -10.22 -22.79
N ALA A 108 -0.11 -10.66 -21.70
CA ALA A 108 -0.17 -12.04 -21.23
C ALA A 108 -1.57 -12.46 -20.76
N ALA A 109 -2.36 -11.53 -20.25
CA ALA A 109 -3.76 -11.75 -19.87
C ALA A 109 -4.74 -11.62 -21.06
N GLU A 110 -4.25 -11.43 -22.28
CA GLU A 110 -5.05 -11.17 -23.49
C GLU A 110 -6.02 -9.98 -23.36
N LEU A 111 -5.61 -8.98 -22.59
CA LEU A 111 -6.37 -7.76 -22.36
C LEU A 111 -5.78 -6.58 -23.14
N PRO A 112 -6.63 -5.65 -23.62
CA PRO A 112 -6.13 -4.44 -24.24
C PRO A 112 -5.34 -3.59 -23.23
N TYR A 113 -4.25 -2.96 -23.67
CA TYR A 113 -3.49 -1.98 -22.90
C TYR A 113 -3.85 -0.54 -23.32
N PRO A 114 -4.83 0.10 -22.67
CA PRO A 114 -5.24 1.45 -23.00
C PRO A 114 -4.18 2.50 -22.64
N SER A 115 -4.37 3.74 -23.09
CA SER A 115 -3.53 4.86 -22.66
C SER A 115 -3.58 5.05 -21.13
N ALA A 116 -2.55 5.66 -20.54
CA ALA A 116 -2.50 5.93 -19.11
C ALA A 116 -3.75 6.70 -18.62
N ARG A 117 -4.24 7.66 -19.42
CA ARG A 117 -5.47 8.40 -19.13
C ARG A 117 -6.68 7.47 -19.03
N GLN A 118 -6.88 6.61 -20.04
CA GLN A 118 -8.01 5.68 -20.07
C GLN A 118 -7.96 4.66 -18.94
N ARG A 119 -6.76 4.23 -18.52
CA ARG A 119 -6.61 3.33 -17.37
C ARG A 119 -7.02 4.01 -16.07
N VAL A 120 -6.68 5.30 -15.89
CA VAL A 120 -7.12 6.07 -14.71
C VAL A 120 -8.63 6.34 -14.76
N ASP A 121 -9.20 6.64 -15.94
CA ASP A 121 -10.66 6.81 -16.11
C ASP A 121 -11.39 5.51 -15.76
N TYR A 122 -10.82 4.35 -16.11
CA TYR A 122 -11.39 3.06 -15.76
C TYR A 122 -11.26 2.75 -14.25
N LEU A 123 -10.12 3.07 -13.64
CA LEU A 123 -9.95 2.99 -12.19
C LEU A 123 -11.03 3.80 -11.44
N GLU A 124 -11.27 5.04 -11.88
CA GLU A 124 -12.33 5.89 -11.33
C GLU A 124 -13.70 5.23 -11.44
N HIS A 125 -14.05 4.72 -12.64
CA HIS A 125 -15.30 3.99 -12.88
C HIS A 125 -15.46 2.78 -11.94
N VAL A 126 -14.41 1.96 -11.79
CA VAL A 126 -14.41 0.80 -10.88
C VAL A 126 -14.59 1.27 -9.43
N THR A 127 -13.86 2.30 -9.02
CA THR A 127 -13.91 2.82 -7.64
C THR A 127 -15.30 3.33 -7.28
N ILE A 128 -15.94 4.13 -8.16
CA ILE A 128 -17.29 4.64 -7.95
C ILE A 128 -18.30 3.49 -7.82
N TYR A 129 -18.16 2.45 -8.67
CA TYR A 129 -19.01 1.26 -8.58
C TYR A 129 -18.85 0.57 -7.23
N LEU A 130 -17.61 0.33 -6.79
CA LEU A 130 -17.32 -0.34 -5.53
C LEU A 130 -17.80 0.47 -4.32
N LYS A 131 -17.57 1.78 -4.28
CA LYS A 131 -18.10 2.65 -3.21
C LYS A 131 -19.61 2.56 -3.05
N LYS A 132 -20.33 2.36 -4.15
CA LYS A 132 -21.78 2.18 -4.15
C LYS A 132 -22.22 0.80 -3.65
N HIS A 133 -21.46 -0.25 -3.98
CA HIS A 133 -21.88 -1.65 -3.76
C HIS A 133 -21.17 -2.33 -2.58
N LEU A 134 -20.10 -1.72 -2.05
CA LEU A 134 -19.31 -2.16 -0.88
C LEU A 134 -19.13 -1.00 0.11
N PRO A 135 -20.21 -0.45 0.69
CA PRO A 135 -20.12 0.80 1.47
C PRO A 135 -19.30 0.66 2.78
N GLY A 136 -19.08 -0.57 3.26
CA GLY A 136 -18.30 -0.84 4.49
C GLY A 136 -16.83 -1.17 4.25
N VAL A 137 -16.41 -1.41 3.01
CA VAL A 137 -15.02 -1.81 2.70
C VAL A 137 -14.20 -0.56 2.36
N PRO A 138 -13.14 -0.26 3.12
CA PRO A 138 -12.23 0.84 2.79
C PRO A 138 -11.54 0.61 1.44
N ILE A 139 -11.50 1.65 0.61
CA ILE A 139 -10.83 1.62 -0.68
C ILE A 139 -9.53 2.42 -0.59
N LEU A 140 -8.41 1.75 -0.87
CA LEU A 140 -7.11 2.37 -1.05
C LEU A 140 -6.84 2.58 -2.54
N ILE A 141 -6.35 3.77 -2.91
CA ILE A 141 -5.81 4.02 -4.27
C ILE A 141 -4.36 4.46 -4.13
N ALA A 142 -3.45 3.78 -4.85
CA ALA A 142 -2.03 4.12 -4.82
C ALA A 142 -1.49 4.54 -6.19
N GLY A 143 -0.64 5.55 -6.18
CA GLY A 143 0.11 6.07 -7.32
C GLY A 143 0.51 7.54 -7.15
N ASN A 144 1.24 8.08 -8.16
CA ASN A 144 1.85 9.41 -8.06
C ASN A 144 1.33 10.44 -9.07
N GLY A 145 0.69 10.00 -10.15
CA GLY A 145 0.25 10.93 -11.21
C GLY A 145 -0.91 11.82 -10.74
N ASN A 146 -0.87 13.13 -11.11
CA ASN A 146 -1.88 14.11 -10.69
C ASN A 146 -3.32 13.64 -10.93
N ARG A 147 -3.62 13.08 -12.12
CA ARG A 147 -4.95 12.58 -12.43
C ARG A 147 -5.37 11.44 -11.48
N LEU A 148 -4.46 10.49 -11.20
CA LEU A 148 -4.73 9.39 -10.29
C LEU A 148 -4.94 9.90 -8.86
N LEU A 149 -4.08 10.80 -8.39
CA LEU A 149 -4.23 11.41 -7.05
C LEU A 149 -5.50 12.24 -6.93
N THR A 150 -5.99 12.87 -8.01
CA THR A 150 -7.30 13.54 -8.03
C THR A 150 -8.43 12.53 -7.81
N VAL A 151 -8.42 11.40 -8.54
CA VAL A 151 -9.41 10.32 -8.36
C VAL A 151 -9.34 9.76 -6.93
N ALA A 152 -8.13 9.50 -6.42
CA ALA A 152 -7.92 9.03 -5.06
C ALA A 152 -8.47 10.01 -4.02
N ALA A 153 -8.16 11.30 -4.15
CA ALA A 153 -8.63 12.36 -3.26
C ALA A 153 -10.17 12.49 -3.24
N GLN A 154 -10.82 12.24 -4.36
CA GLN A 154 -12.28 12.37 -4.50
C GLN A 154 -13.06 11.12 -4.04
N HIS A 155 -12.49 9.93 -4.18
CA HIS A 155 -13.24 8.68 -4.05
C HIS A 155 -12.67 7.66 -3.07
N ALA A 156 -11.35 7.67 -2.78
CA ALA A 156 -10.73 6.70 -1.88
C ALA A 156 -10.94 7.06 -0.39
N ASP A 157 -10.69 6.10 0.48
CA ASP A 157 -10.61 6.26 1.92
C ASP A 157 -9.13 6.33 2.38
N ILE A 158 -8.24 5.66 1.64
CA ILE A 158 -6.81 5.61 1.91
C ILE A 158 -6.05 5.98 0.62
N ILE A 159 -5.05 6.85 0.73
CA ILE A 159 -4.19 7.23 -0.39
C ILE A 159 -2.79 6.66 -0.17
N GLY A 160 -2.37 5.78 -1.07
CA GLY A 160 -1.03 5.20 -1.09
C GLY A 160 -0.05 6.10 -1.85
N LEU A 161 0.92 6.67 -1.13
CA LEU A 161 2.00 7.46 -1.68
C LEU A 161 3.27 6.60 -1.78
N THR A 162 4.09 6.83 -2.80
CA THR A 162 5.30 6.00 -2.99
C THR A 162 6.57 6.60 -2.38
N GLY A 163 6.58 7.88 -2.04
CA GLY A 163 7.75 8.54 -1.46
C GLY A 163 9.04 8.47 -2.30
N ALA A 164 8.95 7.91 -3.50
CA ALA A 164 10.05 7.71 -4.44
C ALA A 164 9.83 8.58 -5.68
N ASN A 165 9.90 9.88 -5.53
CA ASN A 165 9.81 10.83 -6.65
C ASN A 165 11.16 11.51 -6.85
N SER A 166 11.73 11.33 -8.04
CA SER A 166 12.83 12.16 -8.54
C SER A 166 12.23 13.42 -9.14
N GLY A 167 12.31 14.54 -8.46
CA GLY A 167 11.86 15.82 -8.97
C GLY A 167 12.75 16.95 -8.49
N ALA A 168 12.76 18.07 -9.22
CA ALA A 168 13.48 19.29 -8.85
C ALA A 168 12.90 20.03 -7.63
N VAL A 169 12.02 19.39 -6.87
CA VAL A 169 11.33 19.94 -5.71
C VAL A 169 12.05 19.49 -4.44
N ALA A 170 12.29 20.42 -3.52
CA ALA A 170 13.03 20.17 -2.28
C ALA A 170 12.36 19.11 -1.37
N ASP A 171 11.04 19.03 -1.37
CA ASP A 171 10.26 18.04 -0.63
C ASP A 171 9.12 17.47 -1.51
N PRO A 172 9.41 16.41 -2.30
CA PRO A 172 8.42 15.82 -3.19
C PRO A 172 7.22 15.18 -2.47
N LEU A 173 7.40 14.74 -1.22
CA LEU A 173 6.32 14.15 -0.44
C LEU A 173 5.33 15.23 0.02
N ALA A 174 5.83 16.33 0.56
CA ALA A 174 4.99 17.48 0.92
C ALA A 174 4.21 18.01 -0.29
N GLU A 175 4.86 18.13 -1.45
CA GLU A 175 4.21 18.56 -2.68
C GLU A 175 3.05 17.64 -3.07
N ARG A 176 3.23 16.32 -3.01
CA ARG A 176 2.16 15.36 -3.32
C ARG A 176 1.01 15.44 -2.32
N ILE A 177 1.32 15.62 -1.04
CA ILE A 177 0.29 15.74 0.02
C ILE A 177 -0.51 17.04 -0.13
N GLU A 178 0.14 18.16 -0.42
CA GLU A 178 -0.58 19.43 -0.67
C GLU A 178 -1.43 19.33 -1.96
N PHE A 179 -0.97 18.63 -2.98
CA PHE A 179 -1.80 18.33 -4.15
C PHE A 179 -3.05 17.53 -3.76
N VAL A 180 -2.89 16.46 -3.00
CA VAL A 180 -4.02 15.64 -2.50
C VAL A 180 -4.97 16.48 -1.67
N LYS A 181 -4.46 17.30 -0.77
CA LYS A 181 -5.25 18.19 0.10
C LYS A 181 -6.08 19.19 -0.71
N SER A 182 -5.45 19.80 -1.72
CA SER A 182 -6.15 20.71 -2.64
C SER A 182 -7.24 19.98 -3.45
N ALA A 183 -6.98 18.75 -3.91
CA ALA A 183 -7.94 17.98 -4.70
C ALA A 183 -9.10 17.40 -3.85
N ALA A 184 -8.85 17.09 -2.58
CA ALA A 184 -9.83 16.53 -1.65
C ALA A 184 -10.75 17.60 -1.01
N GLY A 185 -10.26 18.83 -0.86
CA GLY A 185 -10.98 19.87 -0.11
C GLY A 185 -11.32 19.41 1.31
N ASP A 186 -12.56 19.58 1.73
CA ASP A 186 -13.03 19.22 3.09
C ASP A 186 -12.88 17.72 3.40
N ARG A 187 -12.88 16.85 2.38
CA ARG A 187 -12.66 15.41 2.56
C ARG A 187 -11.27 15.05 3.07
N PHE A 188 -10.29 15.94 2.94
CA PHE A 188 -8.91 15.63 3.35
C PHE A 188 -8.81 15.15 4.80
N ALA A 189 -9.64 15.69 5.69
CA ALA A 189 -9.68 15.30 7.09
C ALA A 189 -10.09 13.83 7.32
N ASP A 190 -10.84 13.24 6.38
CA ASP A 190 -11.33 11.86 6.43
C ASP A 190 -10.36 10.88 5.78
N LEU A 191 -9.40 11.35 4.98
CA LEU A 191 -8.44 10.50 4.27
C LEU A 191 -7.36 9.97 5.21
N GLU A 192 -7.03 8.68 5.05
CA GLU A 192 -5.81 8.09 5.60
C GLU A 192 -4.70 8.19 4.56
N LEU A 193 -3.53 8.70 4.96
CA LEU A 193 -2.35 8.72 4.10
C LEU A 193 -1.44 7.54 4.44
N ASN A 194 -1.12 6.74 3.42
CA ASN A 194 -0.21 5.61 3.50
C ASN A 194 1.07 5.92 2.71
N LEU A 195 2.22 5.53 3.27
CA LEU A 195 3.51 5.60 2.58
C LEU A 195 4.07 4.19 2.37
N ALA A 196 4.41 3.87 1.12
CA ALA A 196 5.14 2.66 0.79
C ALA A 196 6.62 2.82 1.17
N ILE A 197 7.10 2.03 2.12
CA ILE A 197 8.51 1.98 2.52
C ILE A 197 9.24 0.97 1.63
N THR A 198 10.29 1.40 0.96
CA THR A 198 11.03 0.58 0.00
C THR A 198 12.34 0.02 0.56
N ALA A 199 12.87 0.63 1.62
CA ALA A 199 14.09 0.15 2.25
C ALA A 199 14.10 0.45 3.76
N VAL A 200 14.51 -0.54 4.56
CA VAL A 200 14.90 -0.41 5.97
C VAL A 200 16.15 -1.26 6.22
N PRO A 201 16.92 -1.01 7.29
CA PRO A 201 18.05 -1.87 7.65
C PRO A 201 17.61 -3.32 7.88
N SER A 202 18.35 -4.28 7.34
CA SER A 202 18.12 -5.71 7.58
C SER A 202 18.95 -6.27 8.76
N ASP A 203 19.88 -5.46 9.27
CA ASP A 203 20.77 -5.81 10.37
C ASP A 203 20.94 -4.61 11.33
N ASN A 204 21.88 -4.74 12.27
CA ASN A 204 22.15 -3.69 13.27
C ASN A 204 23.07 -2.56 12.75
N SER A 205 23.43 -2.53 11.47
CA SER A 205 24.27 -1.47 10.88
C SER A 205 23.56 -0.11 10.79
N GLY A 206 22.24 -0.12 10.83
CA GLY A 206 21.42 1.06 10.58
C GLY A 206 21.37 1.48 9.11
N LYS A 207 21.95 0.70 8.19
CA LYS A 207 22.00 1.00 6.76
C LYS A 207 20.99 0.15 6.00
N PRO A 208 20.06 0.77 5.25
CA PRO A 208 19.08 0.05 4.43
C PRO A 208 19.71 -0.52 3.14
N ASP A 209 19.15 -1.63 2.64
CA ASP A 209 19.42 -2.11 1.29
C ASP A 209 18.63 -1.30 0.26
N LEU A 210 19.33 -0.56 -0.60
CA LEU A 210 18.74 0.33 -1.59
C LEU A 210 18.35 -0.37 -2.91
N THR A 211 18.55 -1.68 -3.02
CA THR A 211 18.33 -2.43 -4.27
C THR A 211 16.92 -2.26 -4.83
N LEU A 212 15.90 -2.34 -3.98
CA LEU A 212 14.51 -2.15 -4.42
C LEU A 212 14.22 -0.70 -4.78
N THR A 213 14.66 0.24 -3.95
CA THR A 213 14.44 1.68 -4.18
C THR A 213 15.04 2.11 -5.52
N ARG A 214 16.26 1.65 -5.81
CA ARG A 214 16.96 1.94 -7.07
C ARG A 214 16.21 1.45 -8.32
N ARG A 215 15.40 0.39 -8.23
CA ARG A 215 14.58 -0.03 -9.37
C ARG A 215 13.49 0.98 -9.75
N PHE A 216 13.00 1.75 -8.78
CA PHE A 216 11.98 2.77 -9.01
C PHE A 216 12.58 4.12 -9.46
N VAL A 217 13.79 4.43 -9.01
CA VAL A 217 14.50 5.67 -9.31
C VAL A 217 15.98 5.39 -9.64
N PRO A 218 16.26 4.82 -10.80
CA PRO A 218 17.59 4.30 -11.16
C PRO A 218 18.67 5.39 -11.30
N ASP A 219 18.27 6.63 -11.54
CA ASP A 219 19.17 7.73 -11.87
C ASP A 219 19.71 8.46 -10.63
N LEU A 220 19.20 8.15 -9.42
CA LEU A 220 19.64 8.79 -8.18
C LEU A 220 20.89 8.14 -7.60
N SER A 221 21.78 8.98 -7.06
CA SER A 221 22.93 8.53 -6.25
C SER A 221 22.48 7.85 -4.95
N ASP A 222 23.39 7.12 -4.29
CA ASP A 222 23.08 6.50 -2.98
C ASP A 222 22.69 7.54 -1.94
N GLU A 223 23.32 8.71 -1.93
CA GLU A 223 23.00 9.81 -1.01
C GLU A 223 21.58 10.32 -1.23
N GLU A 224 21.18 10.53 -2.50
CA GLU A 224 19.84 10.95 -2.85
C GLU A 224 18.80 9.87 -2.53
N LEU A 225 19.12 8.58 -2.74
CA LEU A 225 18.25 7.47 -2.37
C LEU A 225 18.03 7.40 -0.86
N LEU A 226 19.08 7.60 -0.05
CA LEU A 226 19.01 7.61 1.41
C LEU A 226 18.18 8.80 1.94
N ALA A 227 18.06 9.88 1.19
CA ALA A 227 17.25 11.04 1.54
C ALA A 227 15.76 10.89 1.19
N LEU A 228 15.36 9.82 0.46
CA LEU A 228 13.97 9.62 0.08
C LEU A 228 13.11 9.25 1.30
N PRO A 229 11.89 9.79 1.44
CA PRO A 229 10.98 9.45 2.53
C PRO A 229 10.61 7.96 2.62
N ALA A 230 10.70 7.23 1.50
CA ALA A 230 10.45 5.79 1.43
C ALA A 230 11.61 4.93 1.96
N VAL A 231 12.75 5.55 2.33
CA VAL A 231 13.97 4.88 2.81
C VAL A 231 14.20 5.27 4.26
N LEU A 232 14.15 4.29 5.15
CA LEU A 232 14.35 4.50 6.57
C LEU A 232 15.74 3.96 6.99
N SER A 233 16.45 4.72 7.80
CA SER A 233 17.82 4.41 8.27
C SER A 233 17.90 4.50 9.78
N GLY A 234 18.93 3.90 10.38
CA GLY A 234 19.17 3.97 11.81
C GLY A 234 18.65 2.75 12.58
N SER A 235 18.60 2.86 13.89
CA SER A 235 18.03 1.87 14.80
C SER A 235 16.49 1.85 14.71
N SER A 236 15.84 0.84 15.30
CA SER A 236 14.37 0.78 15.38
C SER A 236 13.77 2.02 16.04
N ARG A 237 14.45 2.59 17.03
CA ARG A 237 14.04 3.82 17.69
C ARG A 237 14.16 5.05 16.78
N ASP A 238 15.28 5.17 16.05
CA ASP A 238 15.48 6.28 15.09
C ASP A 238 14.40 6.24 13.99
N ILE A 239 14.08 5.04 13.50
CA ILE A 239 13.01 4.82 12.54
C ILE A 239 11.65 5.23 13.15
N ALA A 240 11.35 4.79 14.38
CA ALA A 240 10.10 5.16 15.03
C ALA A 240 9.98 6.68 15.22
N ASP A 241 11.06 7.36 15.57
CA ASP A 241 11.08 8.83 15.71
C ASP A 241 10.88 9.50 14.33
N THR A 242 11.48 8.97 13.27
CA THR A 242 11.24 9.43 11.90
C THR A 242 9.77 9.31 11.52
N LEU A 243 9.13 8.17 11.80
CA LEU A 243 7.70 7.98 11.50
C LEU A 243 6.78 8.90 12.34
N ARG A 244 7.16 9.21 13.59
CA ARG A 244 6.47 10.23 14.39
C ARG A 244 6.58 11.61 13.75
N GLY A 245 7.79 11.98 13.27
CA GLY A 245 8.01 13.21 12.51
C GLY A 245 7.17 13.27 11.22
N TYR A 246 7.03 12.15 10.50
CA TYR A 246 6.16 12.09 9.31
C TYR A 246 4.68 12.32 9.66
N ARG A 247 4.20 11.82 10.79
CA ARG A 247 2.86 12.14 11.26
C ARG A 247 2.69 13.63 11.57
N GLU A 248 3.66 14.23 12.25
CA GLU A 248 3.61 15.64 12.63
C GLU A 248 3.69 16.57 11.41
N SER A 249 4.59 16.28 10.48
CA SER A 249 4.84 17.14 9.31
C SER A 249 3.84 16.92 8.17
N TYR A 250 3.39 15.69 7.97
CA TYR A 250 2.65 15.28 6.77
C TYR A 250 1.27 14.66 7.07
N GLY A 251 0.96 14.36 8.33
CA GLY A 251 -0.25 13.62 8.68
C GLY A 251 -0.21 12.13 8.29
N LEU A 252 0.97 11.60 7.95
CA LEU A 252 1.15 10.18 7.63
C LEU A 252 1.01 9.31 8.88
N THR A 253 0.10 8.36 8.83
CA THR A 253 -0.15 7.43 9.94
C THR A 253 -0.12 5.96 9.52
N SER A 254 -0.08 5.69 8.21
CA SER A 254 -0.08 4.34 7.67
C SER A 254 1.18 4.08 6.85
N PHE A 255 1.83 2.93 7.08
CA PHE A 255 3.09 2.57 6.43
C PHE A 255 3.03 1.12 5.97
N THR A 256 3.40 0.88 4.70
CA THR A 256 3.45 -0.47 4.12
C THR A 256 4.89 -0.83 3.82
N VAL A 257 5.38 -1.92 4.42
CA VAL A 257 6.74 -2.43 4.20
C VAL A 257 6.75 -3.70 3.35
N GLN A 258 7.94 -4.09 2.89
CA GLN A 258 8.15 -5.32 2.13
C GLN A 258 8.34 -6.52 3.07
N GLU A 259 8.04 -7.73 2.59
CA GLU A 259 8.14 -8.98 3.35
C GLU A 259 9.55 -9.23 3.94
N ASN A 260 10.59 -8.82 3.24
CA ASN A 260 11.98 -8.96 3.69
C ASN A 260 12.36 -8.02 4.85
N HIS A 261 11.52 -7.04 5.19
CA HIS A 261 11.74 -6.07 6.26
C HIS A 261 11.05 -6.43 7.58
N VAL A 262 10.33 -7.55 7.63
CA VAL A 262 9.46 -7.94 8.75
C VAL A 262 10.19 -7.95 10.10
N GLU A 263 11.38 -8.57 10.17
CA GLU A 263 12.11 -8.73 11.44
C GLU A 263 12.55 -7.39 12.04
N THR A 264 13.04 -6.49 11.21
CA THR A 264 13.44 -5.15 11.64
C THR A 264 12.20 -4.33 11.99
N PHE A 265 11.18 -4.40 11.13
CA PHE A 265 9.99 -3.56 11.31
C PHE A 265 9.13 -3.99 12.50
N ALA A 266 9.13 -5.25 12.88
CA ALA A 266 8.51 -5.72 14.13
C ALA A 266 9.11 -5.04 15.38
N LYS A 267 10.43 -4.78 15.38
CA LYS A 267 11.07 -4.00 16.44
C LYS A 267 10.65 -2.52 16.43
N VAL A 268 10.43 -1.95 15.24
CA VAL A 268 9.89 -0.59 15.11
C VAL A 268 8.46 -0.52 15.63
N ILE A 269 7.62 -1.50 15.31
CA ILE A 269 6.24 -1.58 15.83
C ILE A 269 6.22 -1.61 17.36
N ALA A 270 7.15 -2.33 17.99
CA ALA A 270 7.25 -2.39 19.45
C ALA A 270 7.53 -1.02 20.11
N GLU A 271 8.11 -0.05 19.39
CA GLU A 271 8.30 1.33 19.90
C GLU A 271 6.99 2.15 19.94
N PHE A 272 5.89 1.61 19.39
CA PHE A 272 4.58 2.26 19.33
C PHE A 272 3.50 1.61 20.19
N ARG A 273 3.81 0.47 20.83
CA ARG A 273 2.82 -0.37 21.54
C ARG A 273 3.00 -0.43 23.05
#